data_63581791a4800dc5c881cf20f15e113b
#
_entry.id   63581791a4800dc5c881cf20f15e113b
#
_cell.length_a   1.000
_cell.length_b   1.000
_cell.length_c   1.000
_cell.angle_alpha   90.00
_cell.angle_beta   90.00
_cell.angle_gamma   90.00
#
_symmetry.space_group_name_H-M   'P 1'
#
loop_
_entity.id
_entity.type
_entity.pdbx_description
1 polymer ?
#
loop_
_entity_poly.entity_id
_entity_poly.type
_entity_poly.pdbx_seq_one_letter_code
_entity_poly.pdbx_strand_id
1 'polypeptide(L)'
;ALAQEIEGLPEFRRNSSVTAFIEGWGLYSERLGYDMGLYEDPYSRYGQLIYDMWRAVRLVVDTGIHYFGWSRQEAIDYFKDNAAKTEADIINEIDRYIGWPGQALAYKIGQLKMLELRALAERELGERFDVRAFHDELLGVGAIPLDALEVRMTRWIKQEKRKL
;
A
#
# COMPACT_ATOMS: atom_id res chain seq x y z
N ALA A 1 -8.35 -13.37 3.80
CA ALA A 1 -9.61 -14.02 3.44
C ALA A 1 -9.57 -14.47 1.98
N LEU A 2 -9.54 -13.58 0.97
CA LEU A 2 -9.64 -13.94 -0.46
C LEU A 2 -8.70 -15.09 -0.88
N ALA A 3 -7.42 -15.05 -0.50
CA ALA A 3 -6.46 -16.11 -0.86
C ALA A 3 -6.87 -17.51 -0.37
N GLN A 4 -7.68 -17.60 0.69
CA GLN A 4 -8.18 -18.88 1.22
C GLN A 4 -9.37 -19.41 0.41
N GLU A 5 -10.07 -18.55 -0.30
CA GLU A 5 -11.28 -18.87 -1.05
C GLU A 5 -10.98 -19.13 -2.54
N ILE A 6 -9.80 -18.73 -3.02
CA ILE A 6 -9.40 -18.94 -4.42
C ILE A 6 -9.17 -20.41 -4.70
N GLU A 7 -10.01 -20.98 -5.55
CA GLU A 7 -9.87 -22.36 -6.01
C GLU A 7 -8.64 -22.54 -6.90
N GLY A 8 -7.96 -23.69 -6.79
CA GLY A 8 -6.79 -24.02 -7.60
C GLY A 8 -5.50 -23.29 -7.24
N LEU A 9 -5.50 -22.42 -6.21
CA LEU A 9 -4.28 -21.79 -5.74
C LEU A 9 -3.37 -22.84 -5.07
N PRO A 10 -2.08 -22.95 -5.47
CA PRO A 10 -1.14 -23.85 -4.82
C PRO A 10 -1.05 -23.62 -3.31
N GLU A 11 -0.90 -24.67 -2.53
CA GLU A 11 -0.94 -24.61 -1.06
C GLU A 11 0.10 -23.63 -0.49
N PHE A 12 1.32 -23.62 -1.02
CA PHE A 12 2.36 -22.67 -0.57
C PHE A 12 1.94 -21.22 -0.75
N ARG A 13 1.14 -20.91 -1.79
CA ARG A 13 0.63 -19.54 -2.03
C ARG A 13 -0.50 -19.16 -1.10
N ARG A 14 -1.31 -20.10 -0.66
CA ARG A 14 -2.36 -19.85 0.35
C ARG A 14 -1.76 -19.46 1.69
N ASN A 15 -0.60 -20.05 2.02
CA ASN A 15 0.09 -19.87 3.29
C ASN A 15 1.24 -18.84 3.21
N SER A 16 1.60 -18.34 2.02
CA SER A 16 2.61 -17.30 1.89
C SER A 16 2.03 -15.92 2.15
N SER A 17 2.86 -15.07 2.77
CA SER A 17 2.52 -13.68 3.03
C SER A 17 3.50 -12.79 2.27
N VAL A 18 2.96 -11.87 1.46
CA VAL A 18 3.73 -10.78 0.83
C VAL A 18 3.27 -9.48 1.48
N THR A 19 4.00 -9.05 2.50
CA THR A 19 3.62 -7.93 3.36
C THR A 19 3.34 -6.66 2.57
N ALA A 20 4.18 -6.34 1.58
CA ALA A 20 3.99 -5.15 0.73
C ALA A 20 2.70 -5.20 -0.11
N PHE A 21 2.25 -6.39 -0.52
CA PHE A 21 0.96 -6.54 -1.19
C PHE A 21 -0.20 -6.34 -0.21
N ILE A 22 -0.15 -7.00 0.94
CA ILE A 22 -1.25 -7.02 1.92
C ILE A 22 -1.45 -5.64 2.54
N GLU A 23 -0.38 -5.04 3.06
CA GLU A 23 -0.41 -3.74 3.69
C GLU A 23 -0.62 -2.61 2.66
N GLY A 24 -0.02 -2.79 1.47
CA GLY A 24 -0.24 -1.88 0.34
C GLY A 24 -1.68 -1.83 -0.10
N TRP A 25 -2.36 -2.98 -0.19
CA TRP A 25 -3.79 -3.05 -0.46
C TRP A 25 -4.61 -2.36 0.64
N GLY A 26 -4.28 -2.60 1.92
CA GLY A 26 -4.95 -1.93 3.02
C GLY A 26 -4.88 -0.42 2.91
N LEU A 27 -3.68 0.13 2.67
CA LEU A 27 -3.49 1.58 2.55
C LEU A 27 -4.07 2.14 1.23
N TYR A 28 -4.04 1.36 0.13
CA TYR A 28 -4.68 1.73 -1.12
C TYR A 28 -6.20 1.81 -0.95
N SER A 29 -6.81 0.85 -0.24
CA SER A 29 -8.26 0.82 -0.04
C SER A 29 -8.77 1.94 0.87
N GLU A 30 -7.96 2.46 1.81
CA GLU A 30 -8.31 3.68 2.55
C GLU A 30 -8.61 4.85 1.59
N ARG A 31 -7.86 4.95 0.48
CA ARG A 31 -8.05 6.00 -0.52
C ARG A 31 -9.32 5.82 -1.36
N LEU A 32 -9.82 4.59 -1.52
CA LEU A 32 -11.09 4.34 -2.21
C LEU A 32 -12.28 5.02 -1.53
N GLY A 33 -12.13 5.38 -0.25
CA GLY A 33 -13.12 6.17 0.46
C GLY A 33 -13.48 7.49 -0.22
N TYR A 34 -12.55 8.10 -0.99
CA TYR A 34 -12.85 9.26 -1.82
C TYR A 34 -13.75 8.90 -3.01
N ASP A 35 -13.43 7.81 -3.71
CA ASP A 35 -14.21 7.32 -4.85
C ASP A 35 -15.62 6.89 -4.42
N MET A 36 -15.77 6.44 -3.17
CA MET A 36 -17.03 5.99 -2.57
C MET A 36 -17.82 7.10 -1.87
N GLY A 37 -17.28 8.35 -1.82
CA GLY A 37 -17.93 9.46 -1.12
C GLY A 37 -17.97 9.34 0.40
N LEU A 38 -17.08 8.56 1.02
CA LEU A 38 -17.07 8.35 2.47
C LEU A 38 -16.40 9.48 3.26
N TYR A 39 -15.57 10.29 2.61
CA TYR A 39 -14.87 11.42 3.24
C TYR A 39 -15.58 12.73 2.89
N GLU A 40 -16.80 12.92 3.41
CA GLU A 40 -17.63 14.09 3.09
C GLU A 40 -17.18 15.34 3.85
N ASP A 41 -16.80 15.18 5.12
CA ASP A 41 -16.41 16.29 5.99
C ASP A 41 -14.89 16.51 6.04
N PRO A 42 -14.43 17.74 6.38
CA PRO A 42 -13.00 18.06 6.46
C PRO A 42 -12.23 17.25 7.51
N TYR A 43 -12.87 16.84 8.61
CA TYR A 43 -12.19 16.09 9.68
C TYR A 43 -11.91 14.67 9.24
N SER A 44 -12.84 14.01 8.54
CA SER A 44 -12.62 12.68 7.95
C SER A 44 -11.49 12.69 6.93
N ARG A 45 -11.45 13.74 6.06
CA ARG A 45 -10.36 13.94 5.10
C ARG A 45 -9.02 14.17 5.79
N TYR A 46 -9.01 15.02 6.81
CA TYR A 46 -7.80 15.29 7.58
C TYR A 46 -7.30 14.03 8.30
N GLY A 47 -8.21 13.25 8.89
CA GLY A 47 -7.87 11.98 9.51
C GLY A 47 -7.18 11.01 8.55
N GLN A 48 -7.74 10.83 7.34
CA GLN A 48 -7.13 9.99 6.30
C GLN A 48 -5.75 10.50 5.90
N LEU A 49 -5.57 11.81 5.71
CA LEU A 49 -4.28 12.41 5.35
C LEU A 49 -3.22 12.25 6.44
N ILE A 50 -3.59 12.33 7.73
CA ILE A 50 -2.67 12.06 8.84
C ILE A 50 -2.16 10.61 8.76
N TYR A 51 -3.06 9.66 8.52
CA TYR A 51 -2.68 8.26 8.41
C TYR A 51 -1.85 7.97 7.17
N ASP A 52 -2.12 8.63 6.05
CA ASP A 52 -1.32 8.53 4.83
C ASP A 52 0.09 9.12 5.01
N MET A 53 0.18 10.30 5.65
CA MET A 53 1.46 10.93 6.00
C MET A 53 2.27 10.06 6.96
N TRP A 54 1.64 9.48 7.96
CA TRP A 54 2.31 8.55 8.86
C TRP A 54 3.03 7.42 8.09
N ARG A 55 2.35 6.80 7.10
CA ARG A 55 2.95 5.74 6.29
C ARG A 55 4.04 6.28 5.34
N ALA A 56 3.96 7.54 4.92
CA ALA A 56 5.03 8.17 4.16
C ALA A 56 6.28 8.42 5.02
N VAL A 57 6.12 8.93 6.24
CA VAL A 57 7.21 9.15 7.21
C VAL A 57 7.95 7.84 7.52
N ARG A 58 7.24 6.70 7.57
CA ARG A 58 7.87 5.38 7.77
C ARG A 58 8.95 5.06 6.75
N LEU A 59 8.78 5.48 5.48
CA LEU A 59 9.80 5.26 4.44
C LEU A 59 11.13 5.90 4.81
N VAL A 60 11.10 7.08 5.42
CA VAL A 60 12.29 7.82 5.80
C VAL A 60 12.90 7.28 7.09
N VAL A 61 12.09 7.11 8.13
CA VAL A 61 12.63 6.73 9.45
C VAL A 61 13.14 5.29 9.47
N ASP A 62 12.48 4.35 8.80
CA ASP A 62 12.95 2.96 8.74
C ASP A 62 14.29 2.87 7.99
N THR A 63 14.41 3.48 6.82
CA THR A 63 15.67 3.56 6.08
C THR A 63 16.72 4.39 6.82
N GLY A 64 16.31 5.47 7.50
CA GLY A 64 17.16 6.27 8.37
C GLY A 64 17.84 5.41 9.43
N ILE A 65 17.07 4.64 10.18
CA ILE A 65 17.56 3.77 11.24
C ILE A 65 18.46 2.65 10.68
N HIS A 66 17.94 1.87 9.72
CA HIS A 66 18.56 0.60 9.33
C HIS A 66 19.62 0.71 8.24
N TYR A 67 19.60 1.78 7.45
CA TYR A 67 20.57 1.97 6.37
C TYR A 67 21.50 3.14 6.61
N PHE A 68 20.99 4.27 7.10
CA PHE A 68 21.79 5.49 7.32
C PHE A 68 22.35 5.62 8.74
N GLY A 69 22.02 4.69 9.64
CA GLY A 69 22.54 4.67 11.00
C GLY A 69 21.98 5.77 11.93
N TRP A 70 20.77 6.23 11.66
CA TRP A 70 20.11 7.19 12.54
C TRP A 70 19.94 6.62 13.94
N SER A 71 20.18 7.46 14.91
CA SER A 71 19.82 7.17 16.30
C SER A 71 18.30 7.11 16.48
N ARG A 72 17.86 6.45 17.53
CA ARG A 72 16.46 6.44 17.95
C ARG A 72 15.90 7.87 18.08
N GLN A 73 16.68 8.81 18.63
CA GLN A 73 16.23 10.18 18.84
C GLN A 73 16.06 10.92 17.51
N GLU A 74 17.00 10.80 16.59
CA GLU A 74 16.87 11.42 15.25
C GLU A 74 15.60 10.95 14.53
N ALA A 75 15.26 9.65 14.63
CA ALA A 75 14.05 9.11 14.06
C ALA A 75 12.78 9.66 14.72
N ILE A 76 12.77 9.82 16.06
CA ILE A 76 11.67 10.43 16.81
C ILE A 76 11.48 11.89 16.39
N ASP A 77 12.56 12.66 16.34
CA ASP A 77 12.52 14.09 16.01
C ASP A 77 12.01 14.29 14.58
N TYR A 78 12.55 13.53 13.62
CA TYR A 78 12.03 13.57 12.24
C TYR A 78 10.53 13.25 12.16
N PHE A 79 10.08 12.26 12.92
CA PHE A 79 8.67 11.88 12.93
C PHE A 79 7.79 12.98 13.50
N LYS A 80 8.22 13.62 14.62
CA LYS A 80 7.52 14.74 15.25
C LYS A 80 7.36 15.93 14.31
N ASP A 81 8.41 16.21 13.55
CA ASP A 81 8.43 17.36 12.62
C ASP A 81 7.54 17.14 11.38
N ASN A 82 7.22 15.88 11.04
CA ASN A 82 6.57 15.55 9.77
C ASN A 82 5.20 14.87 9.90
N ALA A 83 4.75 14.51 11.11
CA ALA A 83 3.45 13.86 11.29
C ALA A 83 2.73 14.31 12.56
N ALA A 84 1.45 14.60 12.42
CA ALA A 84 0.58 15.00 13.54
C ALA A 84 0.17 13.78 14.36
N LYS A 85 1.07 13.32 15.27
CA LYS A 85 0.85 12.21 16.19
C LYS A 85 1.29 12.59 17.60
N THR A 86 0.75 11.91 18.60
CA THR A 86 1.21 12.09 19.97
C THR A 86 2.64 11.58 20.13
N GLU A 87 3.41 12.18 21.03
CA GLU A 87 4.79 11.76 21.28
C GLU A 87 4.85 10.29 21.73
N ALA A 88 3.90 9.85 22.55
CA ALA A 88 3.84 8.46 22.99
C ALA A 88 3.63 7.48 21.81
N ASP A 89 2.74 7.82 20.86
CA ASP A 89 2.55 7.00 19.65
C ASP A 89 3.83 6.94 18.81
N ILE A 90 4.50 8.08 18.63
CA ILE A 90 5.75 8.15 17.85
C ILE A 90 6.83 7.28 18.48
N ILE A 91 7.02 7.38 19.80
CA ILE A 91 8.01 6.59 20.54
C ILE A 91 7.74 5.09 20.37
N ASN A 92 6.49 4.66 20.58
CA ASN A 92 6.11 3.26 20.44
C ASN A 92 6.35 2.74 19.01
N GLU A 93 6.05 3.57 18.01
CA GLU A 93 6.26 3.19 16.61
C GLU A 93 7.74 3.11 16.24
N ILE A 94 8.57 4.06 16.67
CA ILE A 94 10.02 4.01 16.42
C ILE A 94 10.65 2.78 17.08
N ASP A 95 10.28 2.46 18.33
CA ASP A 95 10.76 1.26 19.02
C ASP A 95 10.34 -0.02 18.27
N ARG A 96 9.12 -0.06 17.73
CA ARG A 96 8.65 -1.15 16.89
C ARG A 96 9.46 -1.28 15.59
N TYR A 97 9.78 -0.15 14.92
CA TYR A 97 10.56 -0.19 13.67
C TYR A 97 11.99 -0.67 13.91
N ILE A 98 12.63 -0.26 15.01
CA ILE A 98 13.94 -0.76 15.39
C ILE A 98 13.96 -2.29 15.53
N GLY A 99 12.88 -2.85 16.13
CA GLY A 99 12.75 -4.30 16.33
C GLY A 99 12.32 -5.09 15.09
N TRP A 100 11.85 -4.41 14.03
CA TRP A 100 11.30 -5.09 12.84
C TRP A 100 11.68 -4.37 11.54
N PRO A 101 12.96 -4.47 11.11
CA PRO A 101 13.48 -3.77 9.94
C PRO A 101 12.66 -4.03 8.65
N GLY A 102 12.35 -2.95 7.92
CA GLY A 102 11.71 -3.01 6.61
C GLY A 102 10.19 -3.26 6.62
N GLN A 103 9.60 -3.72 7.73
CA GLN A 103 8.15 -3.95 7.78
C GLN A 103 7.36 -2.64 7.59
N ALA A 104 7.84 -1.56 8.16
CA ALA A 104 7.19 -0.26 8.09
C ALA A 104 7.13 0.31 6.65
N LEU A 105 8.02 -0.10 5.77
CA LEU A 105 8.07 0.31 4.36
C LEU A 105 6.92 -0.28 3.52
N ALA A 106 6.46 -1.46 3.89
CA ALA A 106 5.53 -2.28 3.11
C ALA A 106 4.25 -1.54 2.71
N TYR A 107 3.69 -0.76 3.62
CA TYR A 107 2.45 -0.01 3.45
C TYR A 107 2.51 0.95 2.27
N LYS A 108 3.43 1.90 2.34
CA LYS A 108 3.50 2.98 1.35
C LYS A 108 4.06 2.49 0.02
N ILE A 109 5.05 1.61 0.02
CA ILE A 109 5.60 1.01 -1.20
C ILE A 109 4.52 0.24 -1.95
N GLY A 110 3.75 -0.59 -1.23
CA GLY A 110 2.65 -1.35 -1.84
C GLY A 110 1.54 -0.45 -2.39
N GLN A 111 1.11 0.56 -1.61
CA GLN A 111 0.12 1.54 -2.05
C GLN A 111 0.58 2.27 -3.33
N LEU A 112 1.81 2.78 -3.34
CA LEU A 112 2.33 3.53 -4.49
C LEU A 112 2.36 2.66 -5.76
N LYS A 113 2.76 1.40 -5.65
CA LYS A 113 2.72 0.46 -6.79
C LYS A 113 1.30 0.22 -7.29
N MET A 114 0.34 0.03 -6.40
CA MET A 114 -1.06 -0.19 -6.79
C MET A 114 -1.69 1.06 -7.42
N LEU A 115 -1.36 2.26 -6.92
CA LEU A 115 -1.77 3.52 -7.53
C LEU A 115 -1.13 3.74 -8.90
N GLU A 116 0.15 3.41 -9.06
CA GLU A 116 0.85 3.47 -10.34
C GLU A 116 0.17 2.57 -11.38
N LEU A 117 -0.14 1.33 -10.99
CA LEU A 117 -0.82 0.36 -11.87
C LEU A 117 -2.25 0.78 -12.21
N ARG A 118 -2.98 1.38 -11.26
CA ARG A 118 -4.31 1.94 -11.51
C ARG A 118 -4.22 3.10 -12.51
N ALA A 119 -3.35 4.06 -12.28
CA ALA A 119 -3.15 5.19 -13.19
C ALA A 119 -2.71 4.74 -14.60
N LEU A 120 -1.90 3.68 -14.69
CA LEU A 120 -1.56 3.05 -15.96
C LEU A 120 -2.81 2.49 -16.66
N ALA A 121 -3.63 1.75 -15.94
CA ALA A 121 -4.86 1.14 -16.49
C ALA A 121 -5.85 2.22 -16.93
N GLU A 122 -6.09 3.23 -16.11
CA GLU A 122 -6.95 4.37 -16.45
C GLU A 122 -6.50 5.08 -17.73
N ARG A 123 -5.22 5.36 -17.86
CA ARG A 123 -4.64 6.00 -19.05
C ARG A 123 -4.73 5.14 -20.29
N GLU A 124 -4.44 3.84 -20.18
CA GLU A 124 -4.36 2.93 -21.32
C GLU A 124 -5.74 2.44 -21.82
N LEU A 125 -6.72 2.36 -20.94
CA LEU A 125 -8.07 1.87 -21.27
C LEU A 125 -9.07 3.02 -21.49
N GLY A 126 -8.79 4.23 -20.97
CA GLY A 126 -9.67 5.40 -21.12
C GLY A 126 -11.09 5.10 -20.61
N GLU A 127 -12.10 5.42 -21.41
CA GLU A 127 -13.52 5.21 -21.06
C GLU A 127 -13.91 3.74 -20.79
N ARG A 128 -13.05 2.79 -21.19
CA ARG A 128 -13.27 1.35 -20.93
C ARG A 128 -12.69 0.88 -19.60
N PHE A 129 -12.04 1.76 -18.85
CA PHE A 129 -11.52 1.39 -17.53
C PHE A 129 -12.68 1.09 -16.59
N ASP A 130 -12.67 -0.13 -16.04
CA ASP A 130 -13.59 -0.56 -14.99
C ASP A 130 -12.75 -0.85 -13.73
N VAL A 131 -12.98 -0.07 -12.69
CA VAL A 131 -12.27 -0.21 -11.41
C VAL A 131 -12.55 -1.55 -10.72
N ARG A 132 -13.73 -2.14 -10.93
CA ARG A 132 -14.07 -3.46 -10.36
C ARG A 132 -13.27 -4.55 -11.02
N ALA A 133 -13.25 -4.57 -12.37
CA ALA A 133 -12.44 -5.50 -13.15
C ALA A 133 -10.94 -5.36 -12.83
N PHE A 134 -10.47 -4.11 -12.61
CA PHE A 134 -9.10 -3.85 -12.16
C PHE A 134 -8.82 -4.49 -10.80
N HIS A 135 -9.71 -4.33 -9.81
CA HIS A 135 -9.54 -4.93 -8.49
C HIS A 135 -9.66 -6.45 -8.52
N ASP A 136 -10.57 -7.01 -9.32
CA ASP A 136 -10.71 -8.46 -9.49
C ASP A 136 -9.41 -9.07 -10.04
N GLU A 137 -8.80 -8.43 -11.05
CA GLU A 137 -7.52 -8.88 -11.60
C GLU A 137 -6.38 -8.73 -10.59
N LEU A 138 -6.34 -7.62 -9.84
CA LEU A 138 -5.30 -7.33 -8.86
C LEU A 138 -5.33 -8.32 -7.69
N LEU A 139 -6.52 -8.69 -7.20
CA LEU A 139 -6.71 -9.52 -6.02
C LEU A 139 -6.89 -11.01 -6.33
N GLY A 140 -7.36 -11.32 -7.55
CA GLY A 140 -7.84 -12.66 -7.94
C GLY A 140 -6.80 -13.78 -7.93
N VAL A 141 -5.54 -13.47 -7.59
CA VAL A 141 -4.47 -14.48 -7.45
C VAL A 141 -3.87 -14.53 -6.05
N GLY A 142 -4.45 -13.84 -5.10
CA GLY A 142 -3.89 -13.69 -3.76
C GLY A 142 -2.65 -12.79 -3.73
N ALA A 143 -1.97 -12.76 -2.57
CA ALA A 143 -0.79 -11.95 -2.39
C ALA A 143 0.40 -12.45 -3.24
N ILE A 144 1.01 -11.54 -4.02
CA ILE A 144 2.19 -11.79 -4.85
C ILE A 144 3.21 -10.66 -4.70
N PRO A 145 4.50 -10.90 -5.00
CA PRO A 145 5.51 -9.84 -5.07
C PRO A 145 5.10 -8.72 -6.03
N LEU A 146 5.48 -7.47 -5.72
CA LEU A 146 5.00 -6.30 -6.47
C LEU A 146 5.47 -6.27 -7.92
N ASP A 147 6.64 -6.82 -8.21
CA ASP A 147 7.17 -6.99 -9.58
C ASP A 147 6.32 -8.01 -10.37
N ALA A 148 5.95 -9.12 -9.76
CA ALA A 148 5.04 -10.09 -10.35
C ALA A 148 3.64 -9.49 -10.58
N LEU A 149 3.16 -8.66 -9.65
CA LEU A 149 1.92 -7.91 -9.78
C LEU A 149 1.98 -6.96 -10.99
N GLU A 150 3.07 -6.23 -11.16
CA GLU A 150 3.25 -5.31 -12.29
C GLU A 150 3.21 -6.04 -13.63
N VAL A 151 3.91 -7.17 -13.76
CA VAL A 151 3.87 -8.01 -14.96
C VAL A 151 2.46 -8.49 -15.26
N ARG A 152 1.73 -8.94 -14.24
CA ARG A 152 0.36 -9.41 -14.35
C ARG A 152 -0.58 -8.31 -14.83
N MET A 153 -0.60 -7.18 -14.16
CA MET A 153 -1.49 -6.07 -14.46
C MET A 153 -1.21 -5.45 -15.83
N THR A 154 0.07 -5.34 -16.19
CA THR A 154 0.46 -4.87 -17.54
C THR A 154 -0.04 -5.83 -18.63
N ARG A 155 -0.01 -7.14 -18.38
CA ARG A 155 -0.55 -8.15 -19.33
C ARG A 155 -2.08 -8.02 -19.46
N TRP A 156 -2.78 -7.90 -18.35
CA TRP A 156 -4.22 -7.70 -18.31
C TRP A 156 -4.63 -6.45 -19.08
N ILE A 157 -3.99 -5.30 -18.84
CA ILE A 157 -4.26 -4.05 -19.56
C ILE A 157 -4.11 -4.27 -21.10
N LYS A 158 -3.05 -4.95 -21.54
CA LYS A 158 -2.84 -5.25 -22.96
C LYS A 158 -3.94 -6.15 -23.53
N GLN A 159 -4.46 -7.09 -22.74
CA GLN A 159 -5.55 -7.97 -23.15
C GLN A 159 -6.87 -7.19 -23.27
N GLU A 160 -7.19 -6.34 -22.29
CA GLU A 160 -8.38 -5.50 -22.32
C GLU A 160 -8.38 -4.52 -23.52
N LYS A 161 -7.20 -3.97 -23.86
CA LYS A 161 -7.06 -3.14 -25.08
C LYS A 161 -7.40 -3.88 -26.39
N ARG A 162 -7.18 -5.20 -26.43
CA ARG A 162 -7.41 -6.01 -27.63
C ARG A 162 -8.83 -6.54 -27.79
N LYS A 163 -9.66 -6.42 -26.77
CA LYS A 163 -11.09 -6.80 -26.83
C LYS A 163 -11.90 -5.72 -27.59
N LEU A 164 -11.50 -5.50 -28.86
CA LEU A 164 -12.18 -4.60 -29.80
C LEU A 164 -13.21 -5.37 -30.62
#